data_ac76a26e1a5c2242256acc33ba36cf8c
#
_entry.id   ac76a26e1a5c2242256acc33ba36cf8c
#
_cell.length_a   1.000
_cell.length_b   1.000
_cell.length_c   1.000
_cell.angle_alpha   90.00
_cell.angle_beta   90.00
_cell.angle_gamma   90.00
#
_symmetry.space_group_name_H-M   'P 1'
#
loop_
_entity.id
_entity.type
_entity.pdbx_description
1 polymer ?
#
loop_
_entity_poly.entity_id
_entity_poly.type
_entity_poly.pdbx_seq_one_letter_code
_entity_poly.pdbx_strand_id
1 'polypeptide(L)'
;MNSGKQVPSVSVTYAQNGNSTKANAFGMRAMQERAYEKRGEQYLLIKSPPASGKSRALMFIALDKLANQGLTQAIIVVPEKSIGASFADEPLTKHGFWADWTVVPKWNLCNAPGEDGGKVNSVGSFLSSSDKVLVCTHATFRFAVEKFGVEAFDGRLIAVDEFHHLSADPESKLGQHLGQLISRGSIHVVAMTGSYFRGDAMPVLAPEEEAKFETVNRAATPRSSTGCGDLRWTCVNWTST
;
A
#
# COMPACT_ATOMS: atom_id res chain seq x y z
N MET A 1 53.52 18.35 -20.97
CA MET A 1 52.40 18.05 -21.87
C MET A 1 51.45 17.10 -21.11
N ASN A 2 50.37 17.66 -20.59
CA ASN A 2 49.45 16.91 -19.71
C ASN A 2 48.21 16.53 -20.56
N SER A 3 48.13 15.29 -21.00
CA SER A 3 46.96 14.78 -21.74
C SER A 3 45.82 14.48 -20.78
N GLY A 4 44.91 15.42 -20.63
CA GLY A 4 43.68 15.22 -19.90
C GLY A 4 42.84 14.14 -20.58
N LYS A 5 42.58 13.00 -19.87
CA LYS A 5 41.58 12.04 -20.26
C LYS A 5 40.21 12.71 -20.14
N GLN A 6 39.57 12.97 -21.28
CA GLN A 6 38.14 13.31 -21.29
C GLN A 6 37.30 12.07 -20.88
N VAL A 7 36.60 12.21 -19.78
CA VAL A 7 35.58 11.24 -19.37
C VAL A 7 34.32 11.53 -20.19
N PRO A 8 33.79 10.59 -20.95
CA PRO A 8 32.55 10.84 -21.70
C PRO A 8 31.39 11.06 -20.73
N SER A 9 30.83 12.28 -20.75
CA SER A 9 29.59 12.58 -20.03
C SER A 9 28.42 12.00 -20.83
N VAL A 10 27.76 11.00 -20.30
CA VAL A 10 26.49 10.50 -20.85
C VAL A 10 25.38 11.42 -20.37
N SER A 11 24.90 12.29 -21.27
CA SER A 11 23.69 13.07 -21.02
C SER A 11 22.47 12.24 -21.35
N VAL A 12 21.73 11.80 -20.34
CA VAL A 12 20.44 11.11 -20.52
C VAL A 12 19.35 12.17 -20.45
N THR A 13 18.81 12.55 -21.58
CA THR A 13 17.63 13.43 -21.63
C THR A 13 16.38 12.55 -21.53
N TYR A 14 15.69 12.61 -20.40
CA TYR A 14 14.35 12.02 -20.28
C TYR A 14 13.36 12.97 -20.98
N ALA A 15 12.86 12.56 -22.13
CA ALA A 15 11.72 13.22 -22.74
C ALA A 15 10.50 13.01 -21.82
N GLN A 16 10.16 14.00 -21.02
CA GLN A 16 8.89 14.06 -20.31
C GLN A 16 7.81 14.49 -21.30
N ASN A 17 7.34 13.55 -22.11
CA ASN A 17 6.04 13.71 -22.77
C ASN A 17 4.98 13.52 -21.70
N GLY A 18 4.38 14.61 -21.21
CA GLY A 18 3.48 14.70 -20.05
C GLY A 18 2.15 13.95 -20.15
N ASN A 19 2.04 12.96 -21.01
CA ASN A 19 0.89 12.08 -21.11
C ASN A 19 1.34 10.64 -20.82
N SER A 20 0.99 10.14 -19.64
CA SER A 20 1.02 8.71 -19.39
C SER A 20 -0.06 8.04 -20.24
N THR A 21 0.27 7.68 -21.46
CA THR A 21 -0.64 7.14 -22.50
C THR A 21 -1.06 5.68 -22.25
N LYS A 22 -0.92 5.16 -21.04
CA LYS A 22 -1.22 3.76 -20.71
C LYS A 22 -2.14 3.62 -19.49
N ALA A 23 -3.20 4.38 -19.45
CA ALA A 23 -4.31 4.11 -18.56
C ALA A 23 -5.41 3.36 -19.33
N ASN A 24 -6.09 2.40 -18.66
CA ASN A 24 -7.27 1.73 -19.22
C ASN A 24 -8.50 2.68 -19.19
N ALA A 25 -9.66 2.17 -19.59
CA ALA A 25 -10.91 2.94 -19.63
C ALA A 25 -11.33 3.50 -18.25
N PHE A 26 -10.83 2.95 -17.15
CA PHE A 26 -11.08 3.41 -15.79
C PHE A 26 -9.99 4.37 -15.25
N GLY A 27 -9.08 4.80 -16.09
CA GLY A 27 -7.96 5.66 -15.70
C GLY A 27 -6.87 4.97 -14.88
N MET A 28 -6.84 3.64 -14.87
CA MET A 28 -5.88 2.83 -14.12
C MET A 28 -4.62 2.56 -14.94
N ARG A 29 -3.45 2.72 -14.32
CA ARG A 29 -2.18 2.22 -14.86
C ARG A 29 -2.13 0.70 -14.73
N ALA A 30 -1.30 0.02 -15.52
CA ALA A 30 -1.20 -1.44 -15.55
C ALA A 30 -1.03 -2.13 -14.18
N MET A 31 -0.30 -1.52 -13.23
CA MET A 31 -0.18 -2.04 -11.87
C MET A 31 -1.49 -1.89 -11.10
N GLN A 32 -2.15 -0.75 -11.23
CA GLN A 32 -3.43 -0.47 -10.57
C GLN A 32 -4.54 -1.39 -11.11
N GLU A 33 -4.57 -1.62 -12.41
CA GLU A 33 -5.50 -2.55 -13.05
C GLU A 33 -5.34 -3.97 -12.51
N ARG A 34 -4.12 -4.51 -12.50
CA ARG A 34 -3.86 -5.83 -11.90
C ARG A 34 -4.25 -5.94 -10.43
N ALA A 35 -4.00 -4.87 -9.66
CA ALA A 35 -4.42 -4.84 -8.26
C ALA A 35 -5.96 -4.79 -8.14
N TYR A 36 -6.62 -4.05 -9.01
CA TYR A 36 -8.07 -3.95 -9.05
C TYR A 36 -8.75 -5.24 -9.53
N GLU A 37 -8.12 -6.01 -10.42
CA GLU A 37 -8.59 -7.35 -10.81
C GLU A 37 -8.70 -8.29 -9.61
N LYS A 38 -7.81 -8.12 -8.61
CA LYS A 38 -7.80 -8.90 -7.37
C LYS A 38 -8.62 -8.28 -6.23
N ARG A 39 -9.45 -7.27 -6.50
CA ARG A 39 -10.22 -6.54 -5.49
C ARG A 39 -11.19 -7.41 -4.68
N GLY A 40 -11.59 -8.56 -5.21
CA GLY A 40 -12.46 -9.52 -4.52
C GLY A 40 -11.78 -10.26 -3.36
N GLU A 41 -10.45 -10.32 -3.36
CA GLU A 41 -9.70 -11.07 -2.34
C GLU A 41 -9.86 -10.41 -0.96
N GLN A 42 -10.06 -11.23 0.06
CA GLN A 42 -10.19 -10.77 1.43
C GLN A 42 -8.88 -10.15 1.94
N TYR A 43 -7.76 -10.76 1.59
CA TYR A 43 -6.42 -10.31 1.95
C TYR A 43 -5.59 -10.10 0.68
N LEU A 44 -5.16 -8.86 0.44
CA LEU A 44 -4.43 -8.47 -0.76
C LEU A 44 -3.14 -7.75 -0.39
N LEU A 45 -2.02 -8.19 -0.95
CA LEU A 45 -0.71 -7.55 -0.78
C LEU A 45 -0.21 -6.97 -2.11
N ILE A 46 -0.04 -5.66 -2.16
CA ILE A 46 0.44 -4.93 -3.33
C ILE A 46 1.92 -4.58 -3.15
N LYS A 47 2.81 -5.28 -3.86
CA LYS A 47 4.26 -5.03 -3.87
C LYS A 47 4.62 -4.17 -5.08
N SER A 48 4.90 -2.89 -4.87
CA SER A 48 5.22 -1.98 -5.96
C SER A 48 6.09 -0.81 -5.46
N PRO A 49 7.09 -0.36 -6.22
CA PRO A 49 8.01 0.68 -5.78
C PRO A 49 7.29 1.99 -5.45
N PRO A 50 7.95 2.92 -4.75
CA PRO A 50 7.46 4.28 -4.54
C PRO A 50 7.04 4.95 -5.84
N ALA A 51 6.10 5.88 -5.78
CA ALA A 51 5.55 6.63 -6.92
C ALA A 51 4.88 5.78 -8.03
N SER A 52 4.64 4.49 -7.80
CA SER A 52 3.93 3.61 -8.75
C SER A 52 2.42 3.85 -8.81
N GLY A 53 1.87 4.66 -7.89
CA GLY A 53 0.43 4.92 -7.79
C GLY A 53 -0.33 3.94 -6.89
N LYS A 54 0.33 3.36 -5.89
CA LYS A 54 -0.27 2.44 -4.90
C LYS A 54 -1.48 3.04 -4.20
N SER A 55 -1.37 4.29 -3.73
CA SER A 55 -2.47 4.97 -3.01
C SER A 55 -3.73 5.05 -3.87
N ARG A 56 -3.61 5.40 -5.17
CA ARG A 56 -4.75 5.40 -6.09
C ARG A 56 -5.29 3.99 -6.37
N ALA A 57 -4.42 2.96 -6.45
CA ALA A 57 -4.86 1.57 -6.56
C ALA A 57 -5.73 1.17 -5.36
N LEU A 58 -5.31 1.58 -4.15
CA LEU A 58 -6.09 1.34 -2.94
C LEU A 58 -7.44 2.04 -2.97
N MET A 59 -7.51 3.30 -3.44
CA MET A 59 -8.78 4.03 -3.55
C MET A 59 -9.78 3.29 -4.44
N PHE A 60 -9.35 2.80 -5.62
CA PHE A 60 -10.19 2.00 -6.51
C PHE A 60 -10.73 0.75 -5.82
N ILE A 61 -9.85 0.02 -5.11
CA ILE A 61 -10.21 -1.23 -4.43
C ILE A 61 -11.13 -0.95 -3.24
N ALA A 62 -10.85 0.08 -2.44
CA ALA A 62 -11.66 0.45 -1.28
C ALA A 62 -13.07 0.85 -1.69
N LEU A 63 -13.24 1.64 -2.75
CA LEU A 63 -14.55 2.02 -3.27
C LEU A 63 -15.35 0.78 -3.71
N ASP A 64 -14.73 -0.16 -4.42
CA ASP A 64 -15.41 -1.39 -4.83
C ASP A 64 -15.81 -2.24 -3.61
N LYS A 65 -14.90 -2.40 -2.64
CA LYS A 65 -15.19 -3.16 -1.42
C LYS A 65 -16.36 -2.56 -0.62
N LEU A 66 -16.41 -1.23 -0.52
CA LEU A 66 -17.51 -0.54 0.17
C LEU A 66 -18.83 -0.63 -0.58
N ALA A 67 -18.81 -0.60 -1.91
CA ALA A 67 -20.03 -0.60 -2.72
C ALA A 67 -20.58 -2.01 -3.00
N ASN A 68 -19.69 -2.99 -3.24
CA ASN A 68 -20.05 -4.27 -3.83
C ASN A 68 -19.79 -5.49 -2.94
N GLN A 69 -19.02 -5.34 -1.84
CA GLN A 69 -18.59 -6.47 -1.03
C GLN A 69 -19.11 -6.44 0.42
N GLY A 70 -20.09 -5.58 0.69
CA GLY A 70 -20.79 -5.51 1.98
C GLY A 70 -19.97 -4.94 3.14
N LEU A 71 -18.80 -4.38 2.90
CA LEU A 71 -18.02 -3.72 3.94
C LEU A 71 -18.63 -2.38 4.32
N THR A 72 -18.65 -2.08 5.60
CA THR A 72 -19.31 -0.89 6.12
C THR A 72 -18.45 0.35 6.01
N GLN A 73 -17.14 0.23 6.27
CA GLN A 73 -16.19 1.33 6.38
C GLN A 73 -14.79 0.88 5.93
N ALA A 74 -13.97 1.83 5.48
CA ALA A 74 -12.55 1.66 5.16
C ALA A 74 -11.69 2.52 6.10
N ILE A 75 -10.69 1.90 6.72
CA ILE A 75 -9.71 2.55 7.59
C ILE A 75 -8.36 2.48 6.89
N ILE A 76 -7.84 3.65 6.50
CA ILE A 76 -6.54 3.78 5.85
C ILE A 76 -5.50 4.08 6.92
N VAL A 77 -4.52 3.22 7.04
CA VAL A 77 -3.50 3.26 8.08
C VAL A 77 -2.15 3.57 7.45
N VAL A 78 -1.61 4.74 7.74
CA VAL A 78 -0.35 5.25 7.16
C VAL A 78 0.75 5.33 8.22
N PRO A 79 2.04 5.20 7.83
CA PRO A 79 3.13 5.23 8.81
C PRO A 79 3.24 6.56 9.55
N GLU A 80 3.01 7.67 8.85
CA GLU A 80 3.15 9.02 9.41
C GLU A 80 2.14 10.02 8.85
N LYS A 81 1.98 11.15 9.54
CA LYS A 81 0.98 12.19 9.20
C LYS A 81 1.18 12.77 7.80
N SER A 82 2.43 12.94 7.35
CA SER A 82 2.77 13.51 6.03
C SER A 82 2.19 12.69 4.87
N ILE A 83 2.08 11.36 5.04
CA ILE A 83 1.54 10.46 4.01
C ILE A 83 0.01 10.52 3.94
N GLY A 84 -0.64 10.95 5.03
CA GLY A 84 -2.10 11.11 5.05
C GLY A 84 -2.65 12.05 3.97
N ALA A 85 -1.85 13.01 3.51
CA ALA A 85 -2.21 13.88 2.40
C ALA A 85 -2.38 13.14 1.05
N SER A 86 -1.71 12.00 0.88
CA SER A 86 -1.84 11.16 -0.33
C SER A 86 -3.22 10.50 -0.46
N PHE A 87 -4.03 10.55 0.60
CA PHE A 87 -5.38 10.01 0.66
C PHE A 87 -6.45 11.11 0.79
N ALA A 88 -6.11 12.35 0.42
CA ALA A 88 -7.09 13.42 0.23
C ALA A 88 -8.06 13.09 -0.92
N ASP A 89 -9.08 13.92 -1.08
CA ASP A 89 -10.07 13.77 -2.14
C ASP A 89 -9.42 13.66 -3.53
N GLU A 90 -9.86 12.68 -4.31
CA GLU A 90 -9.36 12.41 -5.65
C GLU A 90 -10.53 12.24 -6.63
N PRO A 91 -10.64 13.09 -7.66
CA PRO A 91 -11.73 13.03 -8.64
C PRO A 91 -11.49 11.93 -9.68
N LEU A 92 -11.68 10.67 -9.28
CA LEU A 92 -11.42 9.50 -10.11
C LEU A 92 -12.38 9.40 -11.31
N THR A 93 -13.59 9.96 -11.20
CA THR A 93 -14.59 10.00 -12.29
C THR A 93 -14.08 10.78 -13.49
N LYS A 94 -13.24 11.80 -13.30
CA LYS A 94 -12.59 12.54 -14.39
C LYS A 94 -11.67 11.66 -15.26
N HIS A 95 -11.31 10.49 -14.75
CA HIS A 95 -10.44 9.53 -15.43
C HIS A 95 -11.18 8.28 -15.89
N GLY A 96 -12.53 8.26 -15.77
CA GLY A 96 -13.37 7.15 -16.23
C GLY A 96 -13.76 6.13 -15.16
N PHE A 97 -13.40 6.34 -13.88
CA PHE A 97 -13.89 5.49 -12.81
C PHE A 97 -15.34 5.85 -12.44
N TRP A 98 -16.05 4.93 -11.80
CA TRP A 98 -17.49 5.08 -11.52
C TRP A 98 -17.81 5.95 -10.29
N ALA A 99 -16.83 6.23 -9.43
CA ALA A 99 -17.00 7.07 -8.23
C ALA A 99 -15.74 7.85 -7.92
N ASP A 100 -15.89 8.96 -7.21
CA ASP A 100 -14.78 9.73 -6.66
C ASP A 100 -14.39 9.22 -5.28
N TRP A 101 -13.12 9.36 -4.94
CA TRP A 101 -12.63 9.13 -3.60
C TRP A 101 -12.79 10.40 -2.78
N THR A 102 -13.51 10.31 -1.67
CA THR A 102 -13.75 11.44 -0.77
C THR A 102 -13.51 11.05 0.68
N VAL A 103 -12.88 11.94 1.44
CA VAL A 103 -12.64 11.79 2.86
C VAL A 103 -13.20 13.00 3.59
N VAL A 104 -14.19 12.79 4.46
CA VAL A 104 -14.70 13.89 5.29
C VAL A 104 -13.56 14.45 6.14
N PRO A 105 -13.29 15.78 6.14
CA PRO A 105 -12.10 16.37 6.75
C PRO A 105 -11.85 15.97 8.21
N LYS A 106 -12.91 15.83 9.02
CA LYS A 106 -12.80 15.39 10.43
C LYS A 106 -12.27 13.96 10.57
N TRP A 107 -12.37 13.12 9.52
CA TRP A 107 -11.90 11.73 9.52
C TRP A 107 -10.52 11.54 8.88
N ASN A 108 -9.90 12.60 8.37
CA ASN A 108 -8.46 12.57 8.10
C ASN A 108 -7.70 12.98 9.36
N LEU A 109 -7.47 12.02 10.25
CA LEU A 109 -6.81 12.25 11.54
C LEU A 109 -5.33 12.63 11.41
N CYS A 110 -4.75 12.48 10.23
CA CYS A 110 -3.39 12.95 9.96
C CYS A 110 -3.32 14.49 9.90
N ASN A 111 -4.38 15.12 9.37
CA ASN A 111 -4.48 16.57 9.19
C ASN A 111 -5.35 17.25 10.25
N ALA A 112 -6.15 16.47 10.98
CA ALA A 112 -7.04 17.02 12.02
C ALA A 112 -6.21 17.62 13.17
N PRO A 113 -6.60 18.80 13.69
CA PRO A 113 -5.99 19.37 14.89
C PRO A 113 -6.30 18.48 16.12
N GLY A 114 -5.44 18.53 17.10
CA GLY A 114 -5.61 17.82 18.37
C GLY A 114 -4.48 16.87 18.72
N GLU A 115 -4.43 16.50 19.99
CA GLU A 115 -3.46 15.55 20.53
C GLU A 115 -3.80 14.10 20.14
N ASP A 116 -2.81 13.23 20.17
CA ASP A 116 -2.96 11.83 19.72
C ASP A 116 -4.00 11.03 20.53
N GLY A 117 -4.18 11.34 21.84
CA GLY A 117 -5.24 10.74 22.66
C GLY A 117 -6.66 11.08 22.19
N GLY A 118 -6.88 12.30 21.72
CA GLY A 118 -8.15 12.71 21.09
C GLY A 118 -8.42 11.97 19.79
N LYS A 119 -7.38 11.69 19.01
CA LYS A 119 -7.48 10.97 17.73
C LYS A 119 -7.92 9.51 17.90
N VAL A 120 -7.47 8.84 18.96
CA VAL A 120 -7.96 7.48 19.29
C VAL A 120 -9.46 7.50 19.59
N ASN A 121 -9.96 8.49 20.33
CA ASN A 121 -11.40 8.65 20.58
C ASN A 121 -12.18 8.92 19.27
N SER A 122 -11.58 9.70 18.35
CA SER A 122 -12.17 9.95 17.03
C SER A 122 -12.31 8.66 16.20
N VAL A 123 -11.40 7.70 16.33
CA VAL A 123 -11.58 6.37 15.70
C VAL A 123 -12.87 5.71 16.24
N GLY A 124 -13.08 5.69 17.57
CA GLY A 124 -14.31 5.14 18.16
C GLY A 124 -15.58 5.83 17.67
N SER A 125 -15.54 7.16 17.54
CA SER A 125 -16.66 7.95 16.99
C SER A 125 -16.90 7.61 15.51
N PHE A 126 -15.83 7.39 14.72
CA PHE A 126 -15.93 6.97 13.33
C PHE A 126 -16.57 5.59 13.22
N LEU A 127 -16.13 4.62 14.03
CA LEU A 127 -16.67 3.25 14.01
C LEU A 127 -18.19 3.21 14.25
N SER A 128 -18.73 4.19 14.98
CA SER A 128 -20.16 4.34 15.26
C SER A 128 -20.89 5.24 14.25
N SER A 129 -20.18 5.83 13.29
CA SER A 129 -20.76 6.75 12.29
C SER A 129 -21.19 6.00 11.02
N SER A 130 -21.94 6.69 10.16
CA SER A 130 -22.27 6.22 8.79
C SER A 130 -21.22 6.61 7.75
N ASP A 131 -20.22 7.43 8.12
CA ASP A 131 -19.16 7.87 7.22
C ASP A 131 -18.29 6.69 6.78
N LYS A 132 -17.76 6.74 5.56
CA LYS A 132 -17.19 5.57 4.89
C LYS A 132 -15.69 5.42 5.01
N VAL A 133 -14.95 6.51 5.16
CA VAL A 133 -13.48 6.49 5.08
C VAL A 133 -12.87 7.25 6.26
N LEU A 134 -11.92 6.59 6.91
CA LEU A 134 -11.04 7.18 7.93
C LEU A 134 -9.58 7.06 7.48
N VAL A 135 -8.78 8.08 7.70
CA VAL A 135 -7.32 8.05 7.53
C VAL A 135 -6.65 8.32 8.87
N CYS A 136 -5.78 7.44 9.30
CA CYS A 136 -5.04 7.58 10.57
C CYS A 136 -3.63 7.02 10.48
N THR A 137 -2.79 7.34 11.46
CA THR A 137 -1.43 6.79 11.54
C THR A 137 -1.42 5.37 12.13
N HIS A 138 -0.33 4.61 11.87
CA HIS A 138 -0.04 3.31 12.50
C HIS A 138 -0.19 3.37 14.02
N ALA A 139 0.35 4.43 14.65
CA ALA A 139 0.26 4.61 16.10
C ALA A 139 -1.19 4.81 16.57
N THR A 140 -1.96 5.68 15.89
CA THR A 140 -3.36 5.91 16.22
C THR A 140 -4.20 4.63 16.08
N PHE A 141 -4.00 3.87 15.01
CA PHE A 141 -4.69 2.61 14.77
C PHE A 141 -4.36 1.57 15.84
N ARG A 142 -3.07 1.41 16.17
CA ARG A 142 -2.63 0.50 17.25
C ARG A 142 -3.37 0.80 18.56
N PHE A 143 -3.33 2.05 19.02
CA PHE A 143 -4.00 2.44 20.26
C PHE A 143 -5.52 2.31 20.18
N ALA A 144 -6.11 2.47 18.99
CA ALA A 144 -7.54 2.24 18.82
C ALA A 144 -7.90 0.74 18.97
N VAL A 145 -7.11 -0.17 18.42
CA VAL A 145 -7.31 -1.61 18.61
C VAL A 145 -7.12 -2.00 20.08
N GLU A 146 -6.09 -1.48 20.74
CA GLU A 146 -5.88 -1.69 22.19
C GLU A 146 -7.08 -1.23 23.02
N LYS A 147 -7.68 -0.10 22.63
CA LYS A 147 -8.77 0.52 23.40
C LYS A 147 -10.14 -0.12 23.13
N PHE A 148 -10.46 -0.41 21.88
CA PHE A 148 -11.81 -0.82 21.47
C PHE A 148 -11.93 -2.32 21.23
N GLY A 149 -10.81 -3.06 21.22
CA GLY A 149 -10.77 -4.47 20.90
C GLY A 149 -10.82 -4.75 19.39
N VAL A 150 -10.44 -5.95 19.00
CA VAL A 150 -10.38 -6.38 17.59
C VAL A 150 -11.79 -6.52 16.99
N GLU A 151 -12.78 -6.85 17.81
CA GLU A 151 -14.19 -7.04 17.41
C GLU A 151 -14.81 -5.77 16.85
N ALA A 152 -14.36 -4.61 17.35
CA ALA A 152 -14.86 -3.31 16.90
C ALA A 152 -14.57 -3.04 15.42
N PHE A 153 -13.68 -3.80 14.81
CA PHE A 153 -13.26 -3.64 13.42
C PHE A 153 -13.91 -4.64 12.45
N ASP A 154 -14.76 -5.54 12.92
CA ASP A 154 -15.46 -6.52 12.08
C ASP A 154 -16.25 -5.84 10.94
N GLY A 155 -16.28 -6.49 9.78
CA GLY A 155 -17.00 -6.01 8.59
C GLY A 155 -16.38 -4.76 7.94
N ARG A 156 -15.10 -4.47 8.18
CA ARG A 156 -14.38 -3.30 7.67
C ARG A 156 -13.18 -3.67 6.82
N LEU A 157 -12.79 -2.73 5.97
CA LEU A 157 -11.51 -2.76 5.28
C LEU A 157 -10.45 -2.07 6.14
N ILE A 158 -9.36 -2.77 6.40
CA ILE A 158 -8.14 -2.21 6.96
C ILE A 158 -7.10 -2.13 5.84
N ALA A 159 -6.77 -0.93 5.42
CA ALA A 159 -5.82 -0.69 4.36
C ALA A 159 -4.53 -0.13 4.94
N VAL A 160 -3.42 -0.85 4.80
CA VAL A 160 -2.15 -0.50 5.46
C VAL A 160 -1.12 -0.08 4.41
N ASP A 161 -0.73 1.18 4.47
CA ASP A 161 0.37 1.70 3.64
C ASP A 161 1.73 1.49 4.32
N GLU A 162 2.75 1.30 3.49
CA GLU A 162 4.12 0.97 3.91
C GLU A 162 4.17 -0.19 4.93
N PHE A 163 3.51 -1.28 4.56
CA PHE A 163 3.29 -2.46 5.37
C PHE A 163 4.58 -3.05 5.98
N HIS A 164 5.73 -2.85 5.33
CA HIS A 164 7.03 -3.30 5.82
C HIS A 164 7.49 -2.60 7.12
N HIS A 165 6.85 -1.49 7.51
CA HIS A 165 7.08 -0.88 8.81
C HIS A 165 6.36 -1.60 9.97
N LEU A 166 5.44 -2.51 9.64
CA LEU A 166 4.84 -3.41 10.62
C LEU A 166 5.79 -4.59 10.80
N SER A 167 6.68 -4.49 11.74
CA SER A 167 7.63 -5.55 12.01
C SER A 167 6.94 -6.85 12.43
N ALA A 168 7.37 -7.97 11.89
CA ALA A 168 7.13 -9.30 12.47
C ALA A 168 7.87 -9.48 13.82
N ASP A 169 8.53 -8.44 14.33
CA ASP A 169 9.08 -8.40 15.66
C ASP A 169 7.99 -8.77 16.68
N PRO A 170 8.19 -9.80 17.50
CA PRO A 170 7.25 -10.19 18.55
C PRO A 170 6.87 -9.04 19.50
N GLU A 171 7.72 -8.02 19.61
CA GLU A 171 7.45 -6.80 20.38
C GLU A 171 6.64 -5.75 19.61
N SER A 172 6.42 -5.91 18.31
CA SER A 172 5.58 -5.01 17.53
C SER A 172 4.10 -5.21 17.83
N LYS A 173 3.57 -4.43 18.76
CA LYS A 173 2.16 -4.48 19.14
C LYS A 173 1.20 -4.31 17.94
N LEU A 174 1.57 -3.51 16.95
CA LEU A 174 0.74 -3.32 15.77
C LEU A 174 0.71 -4.58 14.88
N GLY A 175 1.84 -5.26 14.72
CA GLY A 175 1.92 -6.54 14.01
C GLY A 175 1.07 -7.61 14.71
N GLN A 176 1.16 -7.71 16.04
CA GLN A 176 0.33 -8.62 16.84
C GLN A 176 -1.17 -8.33 16.68
N HIS A 177 -1.59 -7.07 16.74
CA HIS A 177 -2.99 -6.70 16.56
C HIS A 177 -3.50 -7.01 15.15
N LEU A 178 -2.66 -6.78 14.13
CA LEU A 178 -3.04 -7.13 12.76
C LEU A 178 -3.16 -8.65 12.60
N GLY A 179 -2.26 -9.43 13.19
CA GLY A 179 -2.35 -10.89 13.24
C GLY A 179 -3.65 -11.36 13.90
N GLN A 180 -4.03 -10.78 15.03
CA GLN A 180 -5.30 -11.07 15.70
C GLN A 180 -6.52 -10.74 14.81
N LEU A 181 -6.52 -9.58 14.15
CA LEU A 181 -7.57 -9.17 13.22
C LEU A 181 -7.69 -10.13 12.03
N ILE A 182 -6.55 -10.54 11.44
CA ILE A 182 -6.50 -11.51 10.33
C ILE A 182 -6.96 -12.89 10.78
N SER A 183 -6.54 -13.34 11.96
CA SER A 183 -6.93 -14.65 12.52
C SER A 183 -8.43 -14.72 12.80
N ARG A 184 -9.05 -13.62 13.19
CA ARG A 184 -10.49 -13.51 13.38
C ARG A 184 -11.29 -13.67 12.09
N GLY A 185 -10.73 -13.32 10.94
CA GLY A 185 -11.34 -13.56 9.62
C GLY A 185 -12.52 -12.66 9.26
N SER A 186 -12.86 -11.67 10.09
CA SER A 186 -14.06 -10.81 9.93
C SER A 186 -13.76 -9.46 9.28
N ILE A 187 -12.52 -9.22 8.85
CA ILE A 187 -12.08 -8.00 8.16
C ILE A 187 -11.55 -8.32 6.77
N HIS A 188 -11.48 -7.30 5.91
CA HIS A 188 -10.64 -7.35 4.71
C HIS A 188 -9.35 -6.55 4.95
N VAL A 189 -8.23 -7.00 4.39
CA VAL A 189 -6.96 -6.28 4.48
C VAL A 189 -6.41 -6.02 3.08
N VAL A 190 -6.04 -4.77 2.82
CA VAL A 190 -5.21 -4.41 1.65
C VAL A 190 -3.92 -3.81 2.17
N ALA A 191 -2.84 -4.55 2.02
CA ALA A 191 -1.50 -4.13 2.42
C ALA A 191 -0.71 -3.62 1.21
N MET A 192 0.00 -2.52 1.37
CA MET A 192 0.84 -1.95 0.32
C MET A 192 2.27 -1.78 0.83
N THR A 193 3.25 -2.12 -0.02
CA THR A 193 4.65 -1.94 0.34
C THR A 193 5.52 -1.60 -0.87
N GLY A 194 6.49 -0.73 -0.67
CA GLY A 194 7.55 -0.45 -1.64
C GLY A 194 8.70 -1.46 -1.54
N SER A 195 8.95 -1.97 -0.33
CA SER A 195 9.94 -2.99 -0.03
C SER A 195 9.30 -4.03 0.86
N TYR A 196 9.34 -5.29 0.45
CA TYR A 196 8.77 -6.38 1.26
C TYR A 196 9.72 -6.88 2.35
N PHE A 197 11.02 -6.71 2.11
CA PHE A 197 12.04 -7.09 3.07
C PHE A 197 12.61 -5.85 3.74
N ARG A 198 12.67 -5.87 5.06
CA ARG A 198 13.62 -5.02 5.77
C ARG A 198 15.03 -5.43 5.36
N GLY A 199 16.00 -4.58 5.53
CA GLY A 199 17.40 -4.89 5.23
C GLY A 199 17.96 -6.14 5.96
N ASP A 200 17.23 -6.64 6.96
CA ASP A 200 17.52 -7.86 7.75
C ASP A 200 16.81 -9.14 7.22
N ALA A 201 16.14 -9.07 6.09
CA ALA A 201 15.38 -10.17 5.49
C ALA A 201 14.24 -10.75 6.36
N MET A 202 13.81 -10.04 7.41
CA MET A 202 12.69 -10.47 8.25
C MET A 202 11.35 -10.27 7.52
N PRO A 203 10.47 -11.28 7.45
CA PRO A 203 9.14 -11.14 6.88
C PRO A 203 8.27 -10.24 7.77
N VAL A 204 7.31 -9.55 7.17
CA VAL A 204 6.39 -8.64 7.89
C VAL A 204 5.29 -9.40 8.62
N LEU A 205 4.90 -10.55 8.09
CA LEU A 205 3.88 -11.45 8.65
C LEU A 205 4.48 -12.81 8.97
N ALA A 206 3.87 -13.52 9.90
CA ALA A 206 4.14 -14.94 10.06
C ALA A 206 3.81 -15.69 8.74
N PRO A 207 4.53 -16.77 8.41
CA PRO A 207 4.30 -17.51 7.15
C PRO A 207 2.85 -17.96 6.96
N GLU A 208 2.17 -18.31 8.03
CA GLU A 208 0.76 -18.74 8.02
C GLU A 208 -0.20 -17.59 7.70
N GLU A 209 0.13 -16.38 8.13
CA GLU A 209 -0.65 -15.17 7.83
C GLU A 209 -0.35 -14.70 6.41
N GLU A 210 0.91 -14.75 5.99
CA GLU A 210 1.32 -14.39 4.63
C GLU A 210 0.65 -15.29 3.58
N ALA A 211 0.51 -16.58 3.87
CA ALA A 211 -0.16 -17.53 2.99
C ALA A 211 -1.63 -17.20 2.69
N LYS A 212 -2.26 -16.36 3.51
CA LYS A 212 -3.64 -15.89 3.28
C LYS A 212 -3.73 -14.77 2.24
N PHE A 213 -2.61 -14.10 1.94
CA PHE A 213 -2.59 -12.95 1.05
C PHE A 213 -2.40 -13.33 -0.42
N GLU A 214 -3.32 -12.90 -1.27
CA GLU A 214 -3.06 -12.83 -2.70
C GLU A 214 -2.10 -11.66 -2.97
N THR A 215 -1.03 -11.93 -3.72
CA THR A 215 0.03 -10.94 -3.95
C THR A 215 0.02 -10.40 -5.37
N VAL A 216 0.01 -9.08 -5.51
CA VAL A 216 0.20 -8.38 -6.77
C VAL A 216 1.59 -7.77 -6.81
N ASN A 217 2.43 -8.30 -7.70
CA ASN A 217 3.77 -7.78 -7.95
C ASN A 217 3.77 -6.86 -9.17
N ARG A 218 4.70 -5.90 -9.22
CA ARG A 218 5.03 -5.24 -10.47
C ARG A 218 5.57 -6.30 -11.43
N ALA A 219 4.86 -6.58 -12.54
CA ALA A 219 5.41 -7.41 -13.59
C ALA A 219 6.74 -6.81 -14.03
N ALA A 220 7.80 -7.62 -14.09
CA ALA A 220 9.01 -7.23 -14.78
C ALA A 220 8.58 -6.82 -16.20
N THR A 221 8.92 -5.61 -16.62
CA THR A 221 8.75 -5.21 -18.03
C THR A 221 9.46 -6.29 -18.84
N PRO A 222 8.80 -6.96 -19.81
CA PRO A 222 9.52 -7.87 -20.69
C PRO A 222 10.66 -7.05 -21.28
N ARG A 223 11.90 -7.44 -21.04
CA ARG A 223 13.03 -6.89 -21.79
C ARG A 223 12.70 -7.21 -23.23
N SER A 224 12.49 -6.18 -24.05
CA SER A 224 12.39 -6.34 -25.48
C SER A 224 13.61 -7.17 -25.92
N SER A 225 13.36 -8.37 -26.40
CA SER A 225 14.38 -9.23 -27.00
C SER A 225 14.76 -8.64 -28.37
N THR A 226 15.47 -7.51 -28.35
CA THR A 226 16.31 -7.13 -29.48
C THR A 226 17.68 -7.69 -29.16
N GLY A 227 18.08 -8.68 -29.96
CA GLY A 227 19.21 -9.55 -29.79
C GLY A 227 20.50 -8.84 -29.40
N CYS A 228 21.16 -9.41 -28.42
CA CYS A 228 22.62 -9.44 -28.37
C CYS A 228 23.01 -10.67 -27.54
N GLY A 229 23.98 -11.37 -28.11
CA GLY A 229 24.43 -12.72 -27.86
C GLY A 229 24.64 -13.17 -26.42
N ASP A 230 24.64 -14.47 -26.31
CA ASP A 230 25.04 -15.30 -25.18
C ASP A 230 26.23 -14.74 -24.38
N LEU A 231 25.97 -14.30 -23.17
CA LEU A 231 26.99 -14.24 -22.12
C LEU A 231 26.61 -15.26 -21.03
N ARG A 232 27.20 -16.45 -21.15
CA ARG A 232 27.22 -17.45 -20.10
C ARG A 232 27.93 -16.85 -18.87
N TRP A 233 27.18 -16.69 -17.79
CA TRP A 233 27.77 -16.47 -16.46
C TRP A 233 28.15 -17.83 -15.89
N THR A 234 29.44 -18.13 -15.87
CA THR A 234 29.96 -19.24 -15.09
C THR A 234 30.05 -18.83 -13.63
N CYS A 235 29.36 -19.57 -12.77
CA CYS A 235 29.55 -19.47 -11.32
C CYS A 235 30.98 -19.88 -10.96
N VAL A 236 31.77 -18.93 -10.45
CA VAL A 236 33.08 -19.25 -9.85
C VAL A 236 32.82 -19.56 -8.37
N ASN A 237 32.97 -20.85 -8.02
CA ASN A 237 33.02 -21.31 -6.63
C ASN A 237 34.30 -20.79 -5.98
N TRP A 238 34.14 -19.99 -4.93
CA TRP A 238 35.23 -19.70 -3.99
C TRP A 238 35.22 -20.80 -2.89
N THR A 239 36.13 -21.73 -2.99
CA THR A 239 36.48 -22.61 -1.86
C THR A 239 37.63 -21.94 -1.12
N SER A 240 37.44 -21.73 0.17
CA SER A 240 38.43 -21.23 1.12
C SER A 240 39.48 -22.35 1.37
N THR A 241 40.71 -21.99 1.32
CA THR A 241 41.80 -22.61 2.08
C THR A 241 42.30 -21.63 3.12
#